data_da0432b884fc7a0aab0ad9387c061d79
#
_entry.id   da0432b884fc7a0aab0ad9387c061d79
#
_cell.length_a   1.000
_cell.length_b   1.000
_cell.length_c   1.000
_cell.angle_alpha   90.00
_cell.angle_beta   90.00
_cell.angle_gamma   90.00
#
_symmetry.space_group_name_H-M   'P 1'
#
loop_
_entity.id
_entity.type
_entity.pdbx_description
1 polymer ?
#
loop_
_entity_poly.entity_id
_entity_poly.type
_entity_poly.pdbx_seq_one_letter_code
_entity_poly.pdbx_strand_id
1 'polypeptide(L)'
;MSRYTTTFAALKQKNEGAFVPFIMLCDPTPADSIEIIVAAVEAGADALELGVPFSDPGADGPAIQRAHVRALDGGSTVQDALDVVREIRARYPEPVSYTHLTLPTILLV
;
A
#
# COMPACT_ATOMS: atom_id res chain seq x y z
N MET A 1 0.44 -11.64 -18.92
CA MET A 1 0.10 -12.12 -17.57
C MET A 1 0.47 -11.06 -16.55
N SER A 2 -0.40 -10.74 -15.63
CA SER A 2 -0.11 -9.76 -14.61
C SER A 2 0.86 -10.32 -13.56
N ARG A 3 1.59 -9.45 -12.89
CA ARG A 3 2.46 -9.85 -11.77
C ARG A 3 1.65 -10.43 -10.61
N TYR A 4 0.44 -9.91 -10.43
CA TYR A 4 -0.51 -10.43 -9.45
C TYR A 4 -0.75 -11.92 -9.67
N THR A 5 -1.11 -12.30 -10.88
CA THR A 5 -1.34 -13.70 -11.25
C THR A 5 -0.09 -14.54 -11.03
N THR A 6 1.09 -14.04 -11.42
CA THR A 6 2.35 -14.75 -11.26
C THR A 6 2.68 -14.97 -9.78
N THR A 7 2.51 -13.94 -8.95
CA THR A 7 2.78 -14.02 -7.51
C THR A 7 1.90 -15.06 -6.84
N PHE A 8 0.59 -15.03 -7.09
CA PHE A 8 -0.32 -15.96 -6.46
C PHE A 8 -0.19 -17.38 -6.98
N ALA A 9 0.16 -17.57 -8.26
CA ALA A 9 0.46 -18.88 -8.80
C ALA A 9 1.69 -19.51 -8.13
N ALA A 10 2.74 -18.71 -7.92
CA ALA A 10 3.95 -19.17 -7.22
C ALA A 10 3.65 -19.58 -5.78
N LEU A 11 2.85 -18.78 -5.06
CA LEU A 11 2.44 -19.10 -3.68
C LEU A 11 1.62 -20.39 -3.63
N LYS A 12 0.72 -20.59 -4.58
CA LYS A 12 -0.09 -21.79 -4.65
C LYS A 12 0.77 -23.03 -4.87
N GLN A 13 1.78 -22.94 -5.72
CA GLN A 13 2.72 -24.05 -5.96
C GLN A 13 3.48 -24.44 -4.69
N LYS A 14 3.83 -23.45 -3.86
CA LYS A 14 4.52 -23.67 -2.58
C LYS A 14 3.57 -24.07 -1.46
N ASN A 15 2.27 -24.04 -1.71
CA ASN A 15 1.23 -24.25 -0.69
C ASN A 15 1.34 -23.25 0.46
N GLU A 16 1.61 -22.00 0.12
CA GLU A 16 1.75 -20.90 1.08
C GLU A 16 0.62 -19.88 0.91
N GLY A 17 0.24 -19.24 2.02
CA GLY A 17 -0.66 -18.12 1.99
C GLY A 17 0.05 -16.85 1.55
N ALA A 18 -0.71 -15.82 1.18
CA ALA A 18 -0.19 -14.51 0.85
C ALA A 18 -0.21 -13.61 2.07
N PHE A 19 0.89 -12.86 2.28
CA PHE A 19 0.93 -11.80 3.27
C PHE A 19 0.69 -10.47 2.55
N VAL A 20 -0.47 -9.84 2.83
CA VAL A 20 -0.91 -8.61 2.17
C VAL A 20 -1.26 -7.57 3.23
N PRO A 21 -0.27 -6.81 3.74
CA PRO A 21 -0.56 -5.78 4.73
C PRO A 21 -1.26 -4.57 4.11
N PHE A 22 -2.16 -3.95 4.89
CA PHE A 22 -2.75 -2.67 4.54
C PHE A 22 -1.96 -1.56 5.23
N ILE A 23 -1.60 -0.53 4.48
CA ILE A 23 -0.86 0.62 5.00
C ILE A 23 -1.49 1.89 4.42
N MET A 24 -1.80 2.86 5.31
CA MET A 24 -2.29 4.16 4.86
C MET A 24 -1.10 5.00 4.38
N LEU A 25 -1.17 5.48 3.14
CA LEU A 25 -0.18 6.39 2.60
C LEU A 25 -0.16 7.69 3.40
N CYS A 26 1.02 8.22 3.65
CA CYS A 26 1.24 9.48 4.36
C CYS A 26 0.85 9.45 5.85
N ASP A 27 0.63 8.30 6.44
CA ASP A 27 0.28 8.17 7.85
C ASP A 27 1.50 7.75 8.68
N PRO A 28 1.97 8.54 9.64
CA PRO A 28 1.50 9.90 9.99
C PRO A 28 2.09 10.98 9.07
N THR A 29 3.15 10.69 8.34
CA THR A 29 3.77 11.57 7.36
C THR A 29 4.15 10.78 6.11
N PRO A 30 4.38 11.45 4.96
CA PRO A 30 4.87 10.75 3.78
C PRO A 30 6.17 9.96 4.03
N ALA A 31 7.14 10.58 4.70
CA ALA A 31 8.44 9.93 4.98
C ALA A 31 8.28 8.70 5.87
N ASP A 32 7.48 8.79 6.93
CA ASP A 32 7.24 7.67 7.83
C ASP A 32 6.50 6.53 7.12
N SER A 33 5.53 6.85 6.27
CA SER A 33 4.81 5.82 5.53
C SER A 33 5.72 5.07 4.56
N ILE A 34 6.69 5.74 3.94
CA ILE A 34 7.69 5.09 3.10
C ILE A 34 8.49 4.08 3.93
N GLU A 35 8.95 4.44 5.11
CA GLU A 35 9.71 3.53 5.97
C GLU A 35 8.89 2.34 6.42
N ILE A 36 7.61 2.55 6.75
CA ILE A 36 6.69 1.47 7.13
C ILE A 36 6.50 0.50 5.96
N ILE A 37 6.29 1.04 4.76
CA ILE A 37 6.11 0.22 3.55
C ILE A 37 7.38 -0.58 3.27
N VAL A 38 8.55 0.05 3.35
CA VAL A 38 9.84 -0.63 3.14
C VAL A 38 10.00 -1.76 4.15
N ALA A 39 9.68 -1.53 5.41
CA ALA A 39 9.74 -2.57 6.44
C ALA A 39 8.83 -3.75 6.11
N ALA A 40 7.63 -3.49 5.61
CA ALA A 40 6.69 -4.54 5.20
C ALA A 40 7.23 -5.36 4.03
N VAL A 41 7.81 -4.72 3.02
CA VAL A 41 8.40 -5.39 1.87
C VAL A 41 9.59 -6.24 2.31
N GLU A 42 10.48 -5.69 3.12
CA GLU A 42 11.66 -6.42 3.63
C GLU A 42 11.27 -7.59 4.54
N ALA A 43 10.12 -7.51 5.19
CA ALA A 43 9.60 -8.59 6.02
C ALA A 43 8.95 -9.72 5.19
N GLY A 44 8.84 -9.55 3.89
CA GLY A 44 8.33 -10.59 2.99
C GLY A 44 6.89 -10.41 2.54
N ALA A 45 6.38 -9.19 2.49
CA ALA A 45 5.04 -8.95 1.95
C ALA A 45 4.97 -9.40 0.48
N ASP A 46 3.93 -10.15 0.16
CA ASP A 46 3.70 -10.64 -1.21
C ASP A 46 2.99 -9.59 -2.06
N ALA A 47 2.17 -8.77 -1.43
CA ALA A 47 1.49 -7.64 -2.04
C ALA A 47 1.26 -6.58 -0.98
N LEU A 48 1.01 -5.36 -1.42
CA LEU A 48 0.70 -4.23 -0.53
C LEU A 48 -0.65 -3.66 -0.91
N GLU A 49 -1.50 -3.46 0.07
CA GLU A 49 -2.75 -2.73 -0.08
C GLU A 49 -2.55 -1.35 0.54
N LEU A 50 -2.53 -0.32 -0.30
CA LEU A 50 -2.20 1.04 0.12
C LEU A 50 -3.44 1.93 0.06
N GLY A 51 -3.78 2.53 1.20
CA GLY A 51 -4.89 3.46 1.29
C GLY A 51 -4.47 4.87 0.88
N VAL A 52 -5.27 5.52 0.06
CA VAL A 52 -5.10 6.94 -0.26
C VAL A 52 -5.92 7.74 0.76
N PRO A 53 -5.31 8.71 1.48
CA PRO A 53 -6.06 9.50 2.47
C PRO A 53 -7.27 10.19 1.85
N PHE A 54 -8.41 10.06 2.50
CA PHE A 54 -9.68 10.56 2.01
C PHE A 54 -10.49 11.13 3.18
N SER A 55 -11.17 12.24 2.95
CA SER A 55 -11.90 12.97 4.00
C SER A 55 -13.23 12.32 4.41
N ASP A 56 -13.76 11.43 3.57
CA ASP A 56 -15.05 10.78 3.82
C ASP A 56 -14.94 9.25 3.69
N PRO A 57 -14.24 8.59 4.64
CA PRO A 57 -13.99 7.16 4.56
C PRO A 57 -15.14 6.33 5.16
N GLY A 58 -16.38 6.58 4.72
CA GLY A 58 -17.57 6.00 5.32
C GLY A 58 -17.67 4.48 5.27
N ALA A 59 -16.97 3.84 4.31
CA ALA A 59 -16.97 2.39 4.16
C ALA A 59 -15.90 1.70 5.01
N ASP A 60 -14.97 2.45 5.61
CA ASP A 60 -13.86 1.89 6.37
C ASP A 60 -14.21 1.72 7.84
N GLY A 61 -13.55 0.77 8.50
CA GLY A 61 -13.67 0.58 9.95
C GLY A 61 -12.95 1.68 10.74
N PRO A 62 -13.15 1.70 12.08
CA PRO A 62 -12.62 2.78 12.92
C PRO A 62 -11.11 2.99 12.86
N ALA A 63 -10.34 1.90 12.79
CA ALA A 63 -8.88 1.99 12.75
C ALA A 63 -8.41 2.65 11.44
N ILE A 64 -9.00 2.27 10.32
CA ILE A 64 -8.66 2.84 9.01
C ILE A 64 -9.15 4.29 8.92
N GLN A 65 -10.33 4.60 9.47
CA GLN A 65 -10.81 5.97 9.53
C GLN A 65 -9.85 6.88 10.29
N ARG A 66 -9.32 6.41 11.42
CA ARG A 66 -8.34 7.17 12.20
C ARG A 66 -7.03 7.38 11.42
N ALA A 67 -6.62 6.40 10.63
CA ALA A 67 -5.44 6.54 9.77
C ALA A 67 -5.63 7.62 8.72
N HIS A 68 -6.82 7.69 8.09
CA HIS A 68 -7.15 8.78 7.17
C HIS A 68 -7.00 10.15 7.86
N VAL A 69 -7.55 10.26 9.07
CA VAL A 69 -7.51 11.52 9.83
C VAL A 69 -6.06 11.91 10.12
N ARG A 70 -5.22 10.98 10.59
CA ARG A 70 -3.82 11.29 10.89
C ARG A 70 -3.07 11.80 9.65
N ALA A 71 -3.25 11.14 8.51
CA ALA A 71 -2.58 11.54 7.28
C ALA A 71 -3.05 12.92 6.82
N LEU A 72 -4.34 13.19 6.87
CA LEU A 72 -4.90 14.47 6.45
C LEU A 72 -4.53 15.60 7.43
N ASP A 73 -4.54 15.33 8.73
CA ASP A 73 -4.15 16.30 9.75
C ASP A 73 -2.68 16.71 9.59
N GLY A 74 -1.84 15.83 9.08
CA GLY A 74 -0.45 16.15 8.73
C GLY A 74 -0.29 17.02 7.49
N GLY A 75 -1.39 17.37 6.82
CA GLY A 75 -1.38 18.22 5.63
C GLY A 75 -1.13 17.49 4.33
N SER A 76 -1.17 16.15 4.34
CA SER A 76 -0.90 15.37 3.13
C SER A 76 -2.06 15.45 2.14
N THR A 77 -1.69 15.45 0.86
CA THR A 77 -2.62 15.53 -0.27
C THR A 77 -2.60 14.22 -1.06
N VAL A 78 -3.53 14.08 -2.00
CA VAL A 78 -3.51 12.94 -2.95
C VAL A 78 -2.20 12.92 -3.73
N GLN A 79 -1.67 14.08 -4.10
CA GLN A 79 -0.39 14.15 -4.80
C GLN A 79 0.75 13.60 -3.94
N ASP A 80 0.75 13.92 -2.64
CA ASP A 80 1.75 13.37 -1.72
C ASP A 80 1.67 11.84 -1.65
N ALA A 81 0.46 11.30 -1.63
CA ALA A 81 0.25 9.85 -1.63
C ALA A 81 0.79 9.21 -2.92
N LEU A 82 0.53 9.82 -4.07
CA LEU A 82 1.04 9.31 -5.35
C LEU A 82 2.57 9.41 -5.41
N ASP A 83 3.15 10.45 -4.81
CA ASP A 83 4.61 10.59 -4.73
C ASP A 83 5.23 9.49 -3.89
N VAL A 84 4.58 9.08 -2.79
CA VAL A 84 5.02 7.94 -1.99
C VAL A 84 5.01 6.66 -2.82
N VAL A 85 3.94 6.41 -3.56
CA VAL A 85 3.86 5.24 -4.44
C VAL A 85 4.98 5.26 -5.48
N ARG A 86 5.26 6.41 -6.07
CA ARG A 86 6.34 6.57 -7.05
C ARG A 86 7.70 6.23 -6.42
N GLU A 87 7.95 6.69 -5.20
CA GLU A 87 9.18 6.40 -4.47
C GLU A 87 9.33 4.89 -4.22
N ILE A 88 8.27 4.24 -3.79
CA ILE A 88 8.28 2.79 -3.54
C ILE A 88 8.52 2.03 -4.84
N ARG A 89 7.89 2.44 -5.95
CA ARG A 89 8.10 1.82 -7.26
C ARG A 89 9.55 1.98 -7.72
N ALA A 90 10.17 3.12 -7.44
CA ALA A 90 11.57 3.34 -7.79
C ALA A 90 12.51 2.44 -7.00
N ARG A 91 12.18 2.17 -5.72
CA ARG A 91 12.98 1.27 -4.87
C ARG A 91 12.80 -0.20 -5.22
N TYR A 92 11.59 -0.58 -5.69
CA TYR A 92 11.24 -1.97 -5.96
C TYR A 92 10.65 -2.11 -7.37
N PRO A 93 11.47 -1.92 -8.43
CA PRO A 93 10.97 -2.06 -9.80
C PRO A 93 10.53 -3.49 -10.10
N GLU A 94 11.13 -4.48 -9.41
CA GLU A 94 10.84 -5.90 -9.48
C GLU A 94 11.08 -6.48 -8.08
N PRO A 95 10.27 -7.38 -7.55
CA PRO A 95 9.04 -7.94 -8.08
C PRO A 95 7.79 -7.13 -7.75
N VAL A 96 7.89 -6.12 -6.89
CA VAL A 96 6.74 -5.32 -6.48
C VAL A 96 6.22 -4.54 -7.67
N SER A 97 4.92 -4.67 -7.96
CA SER A 97 4.31 -4.05 -9.12
C SER A 97 2.92 -3.57 -8.82
N TYR A 98 2.61 -2.40 -9.33
CA TYR A 98 1.27 -1.88 -9.32
C TYR A 98 0.39 -2.69 -10.27
N THR A 99 -0.72 -3.22 -9.78
CA THR A 99 -1.63 -4.03 -10.58
C THR A 99 -3.02 -3.44 -10.67
N HIS A 100 -3.46 -2.68 -9.67
CA HIS A 100 -4.83 -2.25 -9.59
C HIS A 100 -4.94 -0.99 -8.74
N LEU A 101 -5.71 -0.02 -9.22
CA LEU A 101 -6.06 1.18 -8.48
C LEU A 101 -7.57 1.21 -8.27
N THR A 102 -7.98 1.17 -7.01
CA THR A 102 -9.37 1.38 -6.62
C THR A 102 -9.36 2.46 -5.55
N LEU A 103 -10.03 3.57 -5.81
CA LEU A 103 -10.10 4.61 -4.80
C LEU A 103 -10.98 4.15 -3.64
N PRO A 104 -10.54 4.35 -2.39
CA PRO A 104 -9.29 5.01 -1.99
C PRO A 104 -8.08 4.08 -1.85
N THR A 105 -8.10 2.90 -2.40
CA THR A 105 -7.06 1.88 -2.17
C THR A 105 -6.27 1.56 -3.43
N ILE A 106 -4.95 1.40 -3.28
CA ILE A 106 -4.03 0.94 -4.32
C ILE A 106 -3.46 -0.39 -3.87
N LEU A 107 -3.49 -1.41 -4.75
CA LEU A 107 -2.86 -2.70 -4.51
C LEU A 107 -1.56 -2.80 -5.29
N LEU A 108 -0.47 -3.12 -4.60
CA LEU A 108 0.86 -3.36 -5.19
C LEU A 108 1.28 -4.80 -4.96
N VAL A 109 1.80 -5.42 -5.99
CA VAL A 109 2.32 -6.80 -5.95
C VAL A 109 3.72 -6.86 -6.51
#